data_322300570b1157a420b590523facd4eb
#
_entry.id   322300570b1157a420b590523facd4eb
#
_cell.length_a   1.000
_cell.length_b   1.000
_cell.length_c   1.000
_cell.angle_alpha   90.00
_cell.angle_beta   90.00
_cell.angle_gamma   90.00
#
_symmetry.space_group_name_H-M   'P 1'
#
loop_
_entity.id
_entity.type
_entity.pdbx_description
1 polymer ?
#
loop_
_entity_poly.entity_id
_entity_poly.type
_entity_poly.pdbx_seq_one_letter_code
_entity_poly.pdbx_strand_id
1 'polypeptide(L)'
;MGARLLGLRAEEIENDVVARLRIDGLFLDRLHAEAQIPIIYVSHNIDEVCRLCDQLVVMEGGRVAASGPLQDVLVKLDVPVLGGDNAGSVIEGSVASYDADDDLAGLDFSGGRLWVPGNVGPEGAGLRLRIQASDVSLCRSRPEHSTILNILPASVEAIQAGDGASMLVRLLIGEDRIVARVTRRSIRELGLREGESLFAQIKSVAVRTATGCAPSR
;
A
#
# COMPACT_ATOMS: atom_id res chain seq x y z
N MET A 1 -20.24 -0.30 -8.69
CA MET A 1 -20.68 -1.51 -7.99
C MET A 1 -20.61 -1.23 -6.51
N GLY A 2 -21.72 -1.33 -5.77
CA GLY A 2 -21.88 -0.66 -4.48
C GLY A 2 -21.44 -1.48 -3.28
N ALA A 3 -21.07 -0.77 -2.22
CA ALA A 3 -20.89 -1.33 -0.90
C ALA A 3 -22.25 -1.80 -0.36
N ARG A 4 -22.31 -2.98 0.21
CA ARG A 4 -23.51 -3.51 0.84
C ARG A 4 -23.27 -3.63 2.34
N LEU A 5 -23.99 -2.85 3.13
CA LEU A 5 -24.10 -2.97 4.57
C LEU A 5 -24.99 -4.18 4.91
N LEU A 6 -24.42 -5.19 5.54
CA LEU A 6 -25.14 -6.34 6.07
C LEU A 6 -25.69 -6.00 7.47
N GLY A 7 -26.86 -5.39 7.50
CA GLY A 7 -27.69 -5.22 8.70
C GLY A 7 -29.16 -5.57 8.43
N LEU A 8 -29.47 -6.07 7.24
CA LEU A 8 -30.81 -6.49 6.85
C LEU A 8 -30.90 -8.02 6.85
N ARG A 9 -32.03 -8.55 7.32
CA ARG A 9 -32.29 -10.00 7.35
C ARG A 9 -32.20 -10.57 5.94
N ALA A 10 -31.75 -11.81 5.83
CA ALA A 10 -31.56 -12.52 4.55
C ALA A 10 -32.78 -12.51 3.60
N GLU A 11 -33.99 -12.30 4.14
CA GLU A 11 -35.26 -12.26 3.39
C GLU A 11 -35.52 -10.93 2.66
N GLU A 12 -34.77 -9.85 2.97
CA GLU A 12 -34.91 -8.55 2.30
C GLU A 12 -33.94 -8.34 1.14
N ILE A 13 -33.17 -9.38 0.79
CA ILE A 13 -32.08 -9.29 -0.20
C ILE A 13 -32.60 -9.54 -1.63
N GLU A 14 -33.83 -9.91 -1.84
CA GLU A 14 -34.33 -10.43 -3.12
C GLU A 14 -34.77 -9.36 -4.14
N ASN A 15 -34.92 -8.09 -3.77
CA ASN A 15 -35.24 -7.04 -4.72
C ASN A 15 -34.53 -5.72 -4.44
N ASP A 16 -33.49 -5.52 -5.26
CA ASP A 16 -33.13 -4.23 -5.81
C ASP A 16 -32.92 -3.06 -4.84
N VAL A 17 -31.69 -2.84 -4.43
CA VAL A 17 -31.12 -1.49 -4.43
C VAL A 17 -29.59 -1.62 -4.45
N VAL A 18 -28.98 -1.62 -5.61
CA VAL A 18 -27.65 -1.12 -5.79
C VAL A 18 -27.72 0.40 -5.59
N ALA A 19 -27.82 0.85 -4.36
CA ALA A 19 -27.59 2.24 -4.04
C ALA A 19 -26.12 2.52 -4.39
N ARG A 20 -25.89 3.23 -5.48
CA ARG A 20 -24.66 3.97 -5.73
C ARG A 20 -24.62 5.12 -4.74
N LEU A 21 -24.45 4.81 -3.47
CA LEU A 21 -24.05 5.80 -2.50
C LEU A 21 -22.62 6.19 -2.87
N ARG A 22 -22.43 7.44 -3.27
CA ARG A 22 -21.13 8.10 -3.08
C ARG A 22 -21.00 8.26 -1.56
N ILE A 23 -20.57 7.18 -0.92
CA ILE A 23 -20.25 7.20 0.49
C ILE A 23 -18.89 7.87 0.55
N ASP A 24 -18.82 9.05 1.16
CA ASP A 24 -17.55 9.68 1.47
C ASP A 24 -16.71 8.67 2.27
N GLY A 25 -15.46 8.50 1.87
CA GLY A 25 -14.60 7.49 2.50
C GLY A 25 -14.50 7.61 4.02
N LEU A 26 -14.66 8.82 4.58
CA LEU A 26 -14.76 9.10 6.02
C LEU A 26 -15.95 8.41 6.71
N PHE A 27 -17.04 8.17 6.02
CA PHE A 27 -18.19 7.46 6.58
C PHE A 27 -17.92 5.95 6.69
N LEU A 28 -17.26 5.36 5.69
CA LEU A 28 -16.87 3.94 5.74
C LEU A 28 -15.81 3.67 6.80
N ASP A 29 -14.85 4.58 6.97
CA ASP A 29 -13.84 4.50 8.03
C ASP A 29 -14.49 4.48 9.42
N ARG A 30 -15.45 5.37 9.67
CA ARG A 30 -16.21 5.39 10.93
C ARG A 30 -17.05 4.14 11.11
N LEU A 31 -17.72 3.70 10.07
CA LEU A 31 -18.56 2.52 10.13
C LEU A 31 -17.74 1.26 10.42
N HIS A 32 -16.56 1.13 9.81
CA HIS A 32 -15.64 0.04 10.07
C HIS A 32 -15.15 0.03 11.53
N ALA A 33 -14.81 1.22 12.05
CA ALA A 33 -14.33 1.36 13.43
C ALA A 33 -15.42 1.15 14.49
N GLU A 34 -16.67 1.55 14.22
CA GLU A 34 -17.76 1.56 15.21
C GLU A 34 -18.62 0.30 15.17
N ALA A 35 -18.85 -0.29 14.00
CA ALA A 35 -19.86 -1.31 13.85
C ALA A 35 -19.39 -2.75 14.13
N GLN A 36 -18.08 -3.03 14.09
CA GLN A 36 -17.48 -4.36 14.29
C GLN A 36 -18.16 -5.48 13.51
N ILE A 37 -18.74 -5.16 12.35
CA ILE A 37 -19.41 -6.10 11.45
C ILE A 37 -18.54 -6.38 10.22
N PRO A 38 -18.56 -7.61 9.68
CA PRO A 38 -17.88 -7.89 8.41
C PRO A 38 -18.50 -7.06 7.28
N ILE A 39 -17.67 -6.32 6.55
CA ILE A 39 -18.08 -5.52 5.39
C ILE A 39 -17.44 -6.09 4.14
N ILE A 40 -18.25 -6.39 3.12
CA ILE A 40 -17.74 -6.74 1.80
C ILE A 40 -17.82 -5.49 0.93
N TYR A 41 -16.64 -5.01 0.51
CA TYR A 41 -16.50 -3.84 -0.35
C TYR A 41 -16.00 -4.26 -1.73
N VAL A 42 -16.69 -3.84 -2.79
CA VAL A 42 -16.31 -4.14 -4.17
C VAL A 42 -15.97 -2.83 -4.88
N SER A 43 -14.72 -2.69 -5.28
CA SER A 43 -14.20 -1.52 -5.98
C SER A 43 -13.19 -1.94 -7.05
N HIS A 44 -12.99 -1.08 -8.03
CA HIS A 44 -11.86 -1.15 -8.97
C HIS A 44 -10.82 -0.05 -8.66
N ASN A 45 -11.06 0.76 -7.64
CA ASN A 45 -10.15 1.79 -7.18
C ASN A 45 -9.24 1.22 -6.10
N ILE A 46 -7.98 0.99 -6.45
CA ILE A 46 -7.00 0.40 -5.54
C ILE A 46 -6.69 1.30 -4.34
N ASP A 47 -6.77 2.63 -4.47
CA ASP A 47 -6.54 3.56 -3.36
C ASP A 47 -7.62 3.41 -2.28
N GLU A 48 -8.89 3.24 -2.68
CA GLU A 48 -9.99 2.96 -1.75
C GLU A 48 -9.82 1.61 -1.06
N VAL A 49 -9.44 0.58 -1.83
CA VAL A 49 -9.18 -0.76 -1.30
C VAL A 49 -8.06 -0.72 -0.27
N CYS A 50 -6.94 -0.07 -0.58
CA CYS A 50 -5.79 0.05 0.33
C CYS A 50 -6.15 0.77 1.64
N ARG A 51 -7.10 1.68 1.59
CA ARG A 51 -7.54 2.43 2.76
C ARG A 51 -8.52 1.66 3.65
N LEU A 52 -9.46 0.92 3.03
CA LEU A 52 -10.64 0.40 3.73
C LEU A 52 -10.56 -1.10 4.08
N CYS A 53 -9.70 -1.87 3.38
CA CYS A 53 -9.76 -3.32 3.45
C CYS A 53 -8.58 -3.91 4.22
N ASP A 54 -8.83 -4.93 5.04
CA ASP A 54 -7.79 -5.73 5.69
C ASP A 54 -7.53 -7.01 4.90
N GLN A 55 -8.55 -7.52 4.21
CA GLN A 55 -8.48 -8.71 3.37
C GLN A 55 -8.79 -8.31 1.92
N LEU A 56 -8.05 -8.86 0.99
CA LEU A 56 -8.23 -8.62 -0.44
C LEU A 56 -8.54 -9.91 -1.18
N VAL A 57 -9.58 -9.89 -2.00
CA VAL A 57 -9.88 -10.92 -2.99
C VAL A 57 -9.81 -10.30 -4.38
N VAL A 58 -8.83 -10.70 -5.17
CA VAL A 58 -8.65 -10.24 -6.55
C VAL A 58 -9.40 -11.19 -7.48
N MET A 59 -10.26 -10.62 -8.31
CA MET A 59 -11.07 -11.37 -9.29
C MET A 59 -10.59 -11.04 -10.72
N GLU A 60 -10.33 -12.07 -11.51
CA GLU A 60 -9.98 -11.96 -12.92
C GLU A 60 -10.75 -13.01 -13.73
N GLY A 61 -11.41 -12.57 -14.80
CA GLY A 61 -12.21 -13.49 -15.66
C GLY A 61 -13.26 -14.30 -14.89
N GLY A 62 -13.86 -13.74 -13.83
CA GLY A 62 -14.86 -14.42 -12.99
C GLY A 62 -14.29 -15.46 -12.01
N ARG A 63 -12.97 -15.53 -11.85
CA ARG A 63 -12.28 -16.43 -10.94
C ARG A 63 -11.45 -15.65 -9.92
N VAL A 64 -11.19 -16.25 -8.76
CA VAL A 64 -10.27 -15.70 -7.78
C VAL A 64 -8.83 -15.89 -8.28
N ALA A 65 -8.14 -14.78 -8.55
CA ALA A 65 -6.73 -14.77 -8.94
C ALA A 65 -5.81 -14.77 -7.70
N ALA A 66 -6.20 -14.05 -6.65
CA ALA A 66 -5.49 -14.03 -5.37
C ALA A 66 -6.44 -13.70 -4.23
N SER A 67 -6.12 -14.17 -3.03
CA SER A 67 -6.83 -13.79 -1.79
C SER A 67 -5.90 -13.85 -0.60
N GLY A 68 -6.20 -13.07 0.44
CA GLY A 68 -5.45 -13.03 1.69
C GLY A 68 -5.39 -11.63 2.30
N PRO A 69 -4.54 -11.43 3.31
CA PRO A 69 -4.26 -10.11 3.88
C PRO A 69 -3.87 -9.12 2.77
N LEU A 70 -4.38 -7.89 2.87
CA LEU A 70 -4.18 -6.85 1.86
C LEU A 70 -2.70 -6.68 1.51
N GLN A 71 -1.85 -6.55 2.53
CA GLN A 71 -0.41 -6.33 2.38
C GLN A 71 0.27 -7.45 1.60
N ASP A 72 -0.10 -8.70 1.89
CA ASP A 72 0.49 -9.87 1.23
C ASP A 72 0.03 -10.02 -0.23
N VAL A 73 -1.22 -9.68 -0.51
CA VAL A 73 -1.78 -9.79 -1.86
C VAL A 73 -1.25 -8.70 -2.78
N LEU A 74 -1.12 -7.45 -2.28
CA LEU A 74 -0.64 -6.32 -3.08
C LEU A 74 0.80 -6.49 -3.59
N VAL A 75 1.64 -7.21 -2.86
CA VAL A 75 3.05 -7.43 -3.22
C VAL A 75 3.28 -8.70 -4.05
N LYS A 76 2.20 -9.41 -4.44
CA LYS A 76 2.28 -10.53 -5.38
C LYS A 76 2.58 -10.00 -6.78
N LEU A 77 3.71 -10.41 -7.34
CA LEU A 77 4.16 -9.93 -8.64
C LEU A 77 3.47 -10.65 -9.81
N ASP A 78 2.92 -11.83 -9.55
CA ASP A 78 2.29 -12.74 -10.52
C ASP A 78 0.79 -12.50 -10.74
N VAL A 79 0.23 -11.44 -10.17
CA VAL A 79 -1.19 -11.04 -10.32
C VAL A 79 -1.27 -9.85 -11.27
N PRO A 80 -1.63 -10.03 -12.56
CA PRO A 80 -1.54 -8.98 -13.58
C PRO A 80 -2.33 -7.71 -13.24
N VAL A 81 -3.53 -7.86 -12.66
CA VAL A 81 -4.39 -6.72 -12.32
C VAL A 81 -3.80 -5.81 -11.22
N LEU A 82 -2.85 -6.33 -10.43
CA LEU A 82 -2.09 -5.58 -9.43
C LEU A 82 -0.78 -5.00 -10.01
N GLY A 83 -0.49 -5.25 -11.27
CA GLY A 83 0.67 -4.71 -11.99
C GLY A 83 0.41 -3.32 -12.57
N GLY A 84 1.31 -2.89 -13.47
CA GLY A 84 1.19 -1.61 -14.17
C GLY A 84 1.11 -0.43 -13.20
N ASP A 85 0.17 0.48 -13.43
CA ASP A 85 -0.03 1.68 -12.60
C ASP A 85 -0.64 1.39 -11.22
N ASN A 86 -1.22 0.20 -11.03
CA ASN A 86 -1.76 -0.24 -9.76
C ASN A 86 -0.71 -0.83 -8.82
N ALA A 87 0.47 -1.19 -9.33
CA ALA A 87 1.54 -1.78 -8.54
C ALA A 87 1.94 -0.88 -7.38
N GLY A 88 2.03 -1.47 -6.20
CA GLY A 88 2.38 -0.76 -4.99
C GLY A 88 2.31 -1.65 -3.77
N SER A 89 2.54 -1.04 -2.62
CA SER A 89 2.58 -1.73 -1.33
C SER A 89 1.83 -0.93 -0.30
N VAL A 90 1.34 -1.60 0.71
CA VAL A 90 0.78 -0.98 1.91
C VAL A 90 1.61 -1.46 3.09
N ILE A 91 2.07 -0.53 3.90
CA ILE A 91 2.75 -0.79 5.17
C ILE A 91 1.97 -0.15 6.31
N GLU A 92 2.15 -0.66 7.50
CA GLU A 92 1.60 -0.11 8.74
C GLU A 92 2.71 0.52 9.57
N GLY A 93 2.41 1.65 10.17
CA GLY A 93 3.35 2.38 11.02
C GLY A 93 2.63 3.22 12.05
N SER A 94 3.38 3.90 12.89
CA SER A 94 2.87 4.82 13.89
C SER A 94 3.55 6.19 13.78
N VAL A 95 2.80 7.23 14.10
CA VAL A 95 3.34 8.59 14.16
C VAL A 95 4.34 8.67 15.29
N ALA A 96 5.59 9.00 14.99
CA ALA A 96 6.65 9.15 15.95
C ALA A 96 6.95 10.61 16.30
N SER A 97 6.78 11.52 15.35
CA SER A 97 7.04 12.95 15.53
C SER A 97 6.36 13.78 14.45
N TYR A 98 6.18 15.06 14.72
CA TYR A 98 5.79 16.04 13.71
C TYR A 98 6.69 17.28 13.85
N ASP A 99 7.32 17.66 12.76
CA ASP A 99 8.11 18.87 12.61
C ASP A 99 7.23 19.95 11.95
N ALA A 100 6.89 20.98 12.73
CA ALA A 100 6.02 22.06 12.25
C ALA A 100 6.75 23.07 11.35
N ASP A 101 8.08 23.17 11.44
CA ASP A 101 8.88 24.10 10.62
C ASP A 101 9.02 23.57 9.19
N ASP A 102 9.21 22.27 9.04
CA ASP A 102 9.33 21.60 7.76
C ASP A 102 8.00 21.02 7.25
N ASP A 103 6.92 21.04 8.04
CA ASP A 103 5.62 20.40 7.77
C ASP A 103 5.77 18.91 7.41
N LEU A 104 6.56 18.18 8.20
CA LEU A 104 6.88 16.78 8.01
C LEU A 104 6.55 15.95 9.24
N ALA A 105 5.84 14.83 9.04
CA ALA A 105 5.65 13.82 10.07
C ALA A 105 6.66 12.67 9.89
N GLY A 106 7.28 12.25 10.98
CA GLY A 106 8.08 11.04 11.07
C GLY A 106 7.21 9.85 11.46
N LEU A 107 7.21 8.80 10.66
CA LEU A 107 6.44 7.58 10.87
C LEU A 107 7.39 6.41 11.07
N ASP A 108 7.27 5.72 12.20
CA ASP A 108 8.05 4.51 12.50
C ASP A 108 7.30 3.27 12.03
N PHE A 109 8.01 2.36 11.36
CA PHE A 109 7.54 1.05 10.92
C PHE A 109 8.67 0.01 11.08
N SER A 110 8.47 -1.24 10.73
CA SER A 110 9.45 -2.32 10.93
C SER A 110 10.80 -2.06 10.27
N GLY A 111 10.81 -1.36 9.13
CA GLY A 111 12.01 -1.05 8.34
C GLY A 111 12.73 0.25 8.71
N GLY A 112 12.25 0.98 9.72
CA GLY A 112 12.82 2.24 10.18
C GLY A 112 11.83 3.40 10.18
N ARG A 113 12.29 4.59 9.77
CA ARG A 113 11.47 5.80 9.74
C ARG A 113 11.22 6.30 8.33
N LEU A 114 9.97 6.69 8.07
CA LEU A 114 9.55 7.41 6.86
C LEU A 114 9.12 8.83 7.22
N TRP A 115 9.50 9.77 6.36
CA TRP A 115 9.04 11.16 6.42
C TRP A 115 7.94 11.37 5.40
N VAL A 116 6.81 11.91 5.86
CA VAL A 116 5.65 12.21 5.01
C VAL A 116 5.21 13.66 5.22
N PRO A 117 4.69 14.35 4.20
CA PRO A 117 4.23 15.73 4.33
C PRO A 117 2.99 15.84 5.20
N GLY A 118 2.92 16.94 5.94
CA GLY A 118 1.76 17.33 6.72
C GLY A 118 1.66 16.68 8.09
N ASN A 119 0.72 17.17 8.88
CA ASN A 119 0.35 16.58 10.16
C ASN A 119 -0.64 15.44 9.91
N VAL A 120 -0.21 14.21 10.14
CA VAL A 120 -0.99 12.99 9.85
C VAL A 120 -1.66 12.39 11.09
N GLY A 121 -1.55 13.06 12.24
CA GLY A 121 -2.18 12.65 13.49
C GLY A 121 -1.29 12.82 14.70
N PRO A 122 -1.81 12.52 15.92
CA PRO A 122 -1.03 12.60 17.14
C PRO A 122 0.03 11.52 17.22
N GLU A 123 1.09 11.76 18.00
CA GLU A 123 2.12 10.75 18.28
C GLU A 123 1.50 9.46 18.84
N GLY A 124 1.99 8.32 18.36
CA GLY A 124 1.49 6.99 18.68
C GLY A 124 0.26 6.57 17.85
N ALA A 125 -0.33 7.45 17.03
CA ALA A 125 -1.42 7.05 16.15
C ALA A 125 -0.94 6.06 15.09
N GLY A 126 -1.64 4.94 14.96
CA GLY A 126 -1.42 3.97 13.90
C GLY A 126 -1.88 4.51 12.54
N LEU A 127 -1.09 4.30 11.52
CA LEU A 127 -1.37 4.72 10.16
C LEU A 127 -1.05 3.61 9.17
N ARG A 128 -1.83 3.58 8.10
CA ARG A 128 -1.56 2.74 6.94
C ARG A 128 -1.03 3.63 5.81
N LEU A 129 0.09 3.23 5.22
CA LEU A 129 0.80 3.98 4.20
C LEU A 129 0.75 3.23 2.88
N ARG A 130 0.26 3.88 1.83
CA ARG A 130 0.37 3.35 0.47
C ARG A 130 1.58 3.94 -0.23
N ILE A 131 2.42 3.06 -0.79
CA ILE A 131 3.61 3.40 -1.58
C ILE A 131 3.40 2.84 -2.98
N GLN A 132 3.36 3.71 -3.99
CA GLN A 132 3.28 3.27 -5.39
C GLN A 132 4.64 2.74 -5.85
N ALA A 133 4.64 1.67 -6.61
CA ALA A 133 5.88 1.06 -7.09
C ALA A 133 6.70 1.98 -8.00
N SER A 134 6.06 2.92 -8.70
CA SER A 134 6.70 3.96 -9.52
C SER A 134 7.50 4.97 -8.71
N ASP A 135 7.19 5.14 -7.43
CA ASP A 135 7.78 6.14 -6.56
C ASP A 135 8.96 5.58 -5.74
N VAL A 136 9.28 4.31 -5.97
CA VAL A 136 10.41 3.62 -5.35
C VAL A 136 11.56 3.49 -6.35
N SER A 137 12.68 4.12 -6.05
CA SER A 137 13.93 4.01 -6.80
C SER A 137 14.93 3.16 -6.04
N LEU A 138 15.85 2.53 -6.76
CA LEU A 138 16.85 1.62 -6.19
C LEU A 138 18.26 2.12 -6.45
N CYS A 139 19.16 1.99 -5.46
CA CYS A 139 20.58 2.31 -5.61
C CYS A 139 21.46 1.33 -4.81
N ARG A 140 22.68 1.10 -5.30
CA ARG A 140 23.64 0.17 -4.68
C ARG A 140 24.24 0.69 -3.39
N SER A 141 24.52 1.98 -3.33
CA SER A 141 25.09 2.66 -2.17
C SER A 141 24.09 3.69 -1.63
N ARG A 142 24.16 4.00 -0.35
CA ARG A 142 23.36 5.07 0.23
C ARG A 142 23.74 6.40 -0.46
N PRO A 143 22.80 7.06 -1.14
CA PRO A 143 23.09 8.31 -1.80
C PRO A 143 23.37 9.42 -0.78
N GLU A 144 24.33 10.27 -1.12
CA GLU A 144 24.62 11.51 -0.42
C GLU A 144 24.02 12.68 -1.19
N HIS A 145 23.69 13.77 -0.49
CA HIS A 145 23.16 15.01 -1.10
C HIS A 145 21.93 14.79 -1.98
N SER A 146 20.98 14.01 -1.51
CA SER A 146 19.71 13.72 -2.17
C SER A 146 18.57 14.55 -1.57
N THR A 147 17.62 14.96 -2.41
CA THR A 147 16.35 15.55 -1.97
C THR A 147 15.35 14.47 -1.48
N ILE A 148 15.68 13.20 -1.64
CA ILE A 148 14.86 12.09 -1.14
C ILE A 148 15.28 11.80 0.30
N LEU A 149 14.38 12.02 1.25
CA LEU A 149 14.62 11.82 2.67
C LEU A 149 14.53 10.35 3.07
N ASN A 150 13.60 9.62 2.46
CA ASN A 150 13.34 8.21 2.78
C ASN A 150 14.30 7.31 1.99
N ILE A 151 15.44 7.00 2.60
CA ILE A 151 16.47 6.11 2.05
C ILE A 151 16.66 4.97 3.03
N LEU A 152 16.12 3.81 2.69
CA LEU A 152 16.02 2.65 3.57
C LEU A 152 16.89 1.49 3.07
N PRO A 153 17.60 0.78 3.94
CA PRO A 153 18.26 -0.46 3.57
C PRO A 153 17.21 -1.50 3.20
N ALA A 154 17.45 -2.23 2.12
CA ALA A 154 16.52 -3.22 1.59
C ALA A 154 17.28 -4.43 1.04
N SER A 155 16.60 -5.57 0.96
CA SER A 155 17.08 -6.74 0.21
C SER A 155 16.10 -7.10 -0.89
N VAL A 156 16.60 -7.58 -2.01
CA VAL A 156 15.80 -8.03 -3.15
C VAL A 156 15.25 -9.41 -2.87
N GLU A 157 13.93 -9.57 -2.75
CA GLU A 157 13.29 -10.88 -2.59
C GLU A 157 12.95 -11.55 -3.93
N ALA A 158 12.45 -10.76 -4.89
CA ALA A 158 12.05 -11.31 -6.19
C ALA A 158 12.12 -10.22 -7.28
N ILE A 159 12.36 -10.64 -8.51
CA ILE A 159 12.38 -9.79 -9.71
C ILE A 159 11.50 -10.44 -10.77
N GLN A 160 10.51 -9.71 -11.27
CA GLN A 160 9.58 -10.20 -12.29
C GLN A 160 9.41 -9.20 -13.43
N ALA A 161 9.20 -9.71 -14.63
CA ALA A 161 8.86 -8.88 -15.77
C ALA A 161 7.46 -8.27 -15.58
N GLY A 162 7.36 -6.97 -15.76
CA GLY A 162 6.11 -6.23 -15.90
C GLY A 162 5.78 -5.97 -17.37
N ASP A 163 4.93 -4.99 -17.62
CA ASP A 163 4.54 -4.63 -18.97
C ASP A 163 5.66 -3.92 -19.73
N GLY A 164 5.89 -4.31 -20.98
CA GLY A 164 6.86 -3.69 -21.86
C GLY A 164 8.29 -3.74 -21.33
N ALA A 165 8.91 -2.58 -21.13
CA ALA A 165 10.26 -2.44 -20.59
C ALA A 165 10.31 -2.45 -19.04
N SER A 166 9.14 -2.53 -18.39
CA SER A 166 9.00 -2.48 -16.94
C SER A 166 9.43 -3.79 -16.28
N MET A 167 9.96 -3.69 -15.08
CA MET A 167 10.27 -4.79 -14.17
C MET A 167 9.71 -4.43 -12.80
N LEU A 168 9.15 -5.40 -12.12
CA LEU A 168 8.73 -5.30 -10.73
C LEU A 168 9.77 -5.98 -9.85
N VAL A 169 10.20 -5.29 -8.81
CA VAL A 169 11.17 -5.78 -7.83
C VAL A 169 10.51 -5.76 -6.46
N ARG A 170 10.35 -6.92 -5.85
CA ARG A 170 9.89 -7.01 -4.47
C ARG A 170 11.09 -6.93 -3.54
N LEU A 171 10.99 -6.04 -2.60
CA LEU A 171 12.00 -5.71 -1.60
C LEU A 171 11.50 -6.10 -0.22
N LEU A 172 12.38 -6.60 0.63
CA LEU A 172 12.18 -6.71 2.06
C LEU A 172 12.89 -5.52 2.75
N ILE A 173 12.14 -4.77 3.56
CA ILE A 173 12.61 -3.62 4.33
C ILE A 173 12.11 -3.79 5.78
N GLY A 174 12.98 -4.19 6.69
CA GLY A 174 12.54 -4.71 7.99
C GLY A 174 11.75 -6.01 7.83
N GLU A 175 10.51 -6.03 8.27
CA GLU A 175 9.56 -7.14 8.09
C GLU A 175 8.56 -6.89 6.95
N ASP A 176 8.55 -5.67 6.41
CA ASP A 176 7.62 -5.24 5.38
C ASP A 176 8.14 -5.50 3.96
N ARG A 177 7.21 -5.75 3.05
CA ARG A 177 7.49 -5.92 1.63
C ARG A 177 7.03 -4.71 0.84
N ILE A 178 7.97 -4.18 0.05
CA ILE A 178 7.71 -3.03 -0.83
C ILE A 178 8.03 -3.42 -2.26
N VAL A 179 7.18 -3.01 -3.20
CA VAL A 179 7.39 -3.24 -4.62
C VAL A 179 7.95 -1.97 -5.25
N ALA A 180 9.03 -2.12 -6.02
CA ALA A 180 9.58 -1.08 -6.88
C ALA A 180 9.31 -1.41 -8.35
N ARG A 181 8.94 -0.40 -9.15
CA ARG A 181 8.83 -0.51 -10.61
C ARG A 181 10.01 0.20 -11.27
N VAL A 182 10.86 -0.57 -11.90
CA VAL A 182 12.07 -0.08 -12.56
C VAL A 182 12.13 -0.54 -14.01
N THR A 183 13.11 -0.06 -14.79
CA THR A 183 13.28 -0.54 -16.16
C THR A 183 14.15 -1.80 -16.19
N ARG A 184 13.96 -2.64 -17.21
CA ARG A 184 14.84 -3.80 -17.48
C ARG A 184 16.29 -3.35 -17.64
N ARG A 185 16.52 -2.17 -18.21
CA ARG A 185 17.86 -1.59 -18.34
C ARG A 185 18.47 -1.30 -16.98
N SER A 186 17.69 -0.70 -16.05
CA SER A 186 18.16 -0.44 -14.68
C SER A 186 18.57 -1.70 -13.93
N ILE A 187 17.78 -2.79 -14.06
CA ILE A 187 18.12 -4.11 -13.49
C ILE A 187 19.49 -4.55 -13.97
N ARG A 188 19.73 -4.48 -15.31
CA ARG A 188 20.97 -4.92 -15.92
C ARG A 188 22.16 -4.03 -15.53
N GLU A 189 22.00 -2.70 -15.55
CA GLU A 189 23.07 -1.76 -15.22
C GLU A 189 23.46 -1.81 -13.74
N LEU A 190 22.49 -1.96 -12.85
CA LEU A 190 22.73 -2.17 -11.43
C LEU A 190 23.16 -3.60 -11.11
N GLY A 191 23.02 -4.54 -12.05
CA GLY A 191 23.31 -5.95 -11.85
C GLY A 191 22.47 -6.57 -10.74
N LEU A 192 21.19 -6.17 -10.60
CA LEU A 192 20.34 -6.61 -9.50
C LEU A 192 20.01 -8.09 -9.59
N ARG A 193 20.11 -8.77 -8.45
CA ARG A 193 19.78 -10.19 -8.28
C ARG A 193 19.01 -10.41 -6.98
N GLU A 194 18.24 -11.45 -6.93
CA GLU A 194 17.58 -11.88 -5.70
C GLU A 194 18.61 -12.20 -4.61
N GLY A 195 18.29 -11.84 -3.37
CA GLY A 195 19.14 -11.98 -2.20
C GLY A 195 20.14 -10.84 -1.98
N GLU A 196 20.26 -9.88 -2.91
CA GLU A 196 21.22 -8.78 -2.77
C GLU A 196 20.68 -7.64 -1.90
N SER A 197 21.58 -7.02 -1.13
CA SER A 197 21.30 -5.80 -0.36
C SER A 197 21.51 -4.55 -1.21
N LEU A 198 20.65 -3.56 -1.01
CA LEU A 198 20.66 -2.27 -1.68
C LEU A 198 19.94 -1.20 -0.83
N PHE A 199 19.75 -0.01 -1.38
CA PHE A 199 18.93 1.02 -0.77
C PHE A 199 17.71 1.32 -1.64
N ALA A 200 16.54 1.38 -1.01
CA ALA A 200 15.31 1.88 -1.59
C ALA A 200 15.16 3.36 -1.26
N GLN A 201 14.85 4.17 -2.25
CA GLN A 201 14.56 5.59 -2.12
C GLN A 201 13.08 5.81 -2.41
N ILE A 202 12.35 6.40 -1.48
CA ILE A 202 10.92 6.67 -1.58
C ILE A 202 10.71 8.18 -1.42
N LYS A 203 10.10 8.83 -2.40
CA LYS A 203 9.80 10.27 -2.28
C LYS A 203 8.77 10.49 -1.19
N SER A 204 9.06 11.38 -0.23
CA SER A 204 8.13 11.70 0.88
C SER A 204 6.76 12.16 0.39
N VAL A 205 6.73 13.02 -0.65
CA VAL A 205 5.49 13.55 -1.25
C VAL A 205 4.64 12.50 -1.97
N ALA A 206 5.18 11.31 -2.20
CA ALA A 206 4.50 10.19 -2.87
C ALA A 206 3.85 9.20 -1.88
N VAL A 207 4.19 9.32 -0.60
CA VAL A 207 3.60 8.46 0.44
C VAL A 207 2.21 8.99 0.79
N ARG A 208 1.19 8.15 0.63
CA ARG A 208 -0.20 8.51 0.94
C ARG A 208 -0.63 7.82 2.22
N THR A 209 -1.14 8.61 3.16
CA THR A 209 -1.72 8.09 4.39
C THR A 209 -3.14 7.58 4.11
N ALA A 210 -3.41 6.35 4.46
CA ALA A 210 -4.75 5.82 4.55
C ALA A 210 -5.20 5.93 6.02
N THR A 211 -6.04 6.92 6.33
CA THR A 211 -6.52 7.13 7.68
C THR A 211 -7.60 6.10 7.99
N GLY A 212 -7.48 5.34 9.09
CA GLY A 212 -8.60 4.51 9.55
C GLY A 212 -8.30 3.13 10.11
N CYS A 213 -7.07 2.78 10.47
CA CYS A 213 -6.85 1.49 11.15
C CYS A 213 -6.35 1.70 12.57
N ALA A 214 -7.18 1.33 13.55
CA ALA A 214 -6.67 1.06 14.88
C ALA A 214 -5.87 -0.25 14.80
N PRO A 215 -4.69 -0.36 15.44
CA PRO A 215 -3.92 -1.59 15.40
C PRO A 215 -4.75 -2.74 15.95
N SER A 216 -4.88 -3.82 15.17
CA SER A 216 -5.42 -5.08 15.66
C SER A 216 -4.50 -5.59 16.77
N ARG A 217 -5.07 -5.74 17.98
CA ARG A 217 -4.41 -6.40 19.12
C ARG A 217 -4.28 -7.89 18.87
#